data_48d41770c5faca845240206b6515c54e
#
_entry.id   48d41770c5faca845240206b6515c54e
#
_cell.length_a   1.000
_cell.length_b   1.000
_cell.length_c   1.000
_cell.angle_alpha   90.00
_cell.angle_beta   90.00
_cell.angle_gamma   90.00
#
_symmetry.space_group_name_H-M   'P 1'
#
loop_
_entity.id
_entity.type
_entity.pdbx_description
1 polymer ?
#
loop_
_entity_poly.entity_id
_entity_poly.type
_entity_poly.pdbx_seq_one_letter_code
_entity_poly.pdbx_strand_id
1 'polypeptide(L)'
;RCNFRCTYCMPAEGLPLKKHSDILSFDEIIEVVKAGVSVGINKIRLTGGEPLVRKDLPALVKMLSEIPEIEDISLTTNGVLLSSMASDLKNAGLKRVNISLDTLNPTKFQQMTRLGNIEDVLRGIDAALSVGFNPVKINFVKVPGINEEDAEEVKLFCENKGLQLRFIRQMNLKTGEFYPVEGGAGGVCAICNRLRLTADGYLTPCLHSGLRFNVREHGALAAFHKAIGNKPEKGMGTQSHEFSNIGG
;
A
#
# COMPACT_ATOMS: atom_id res chain seq x y z
N ARG A 1 9.56 3.24 6.27
CA ARG A 1 10.62 3.78 5.38
C ARG A 1 10.13 3.76 3.94
N CYS A 2 10.68 4.66 3.10
CA CYS A 2 10.49 4.63 1.65
C CYS A 2 11.82 5.04 1.00
N ASN A 3 12.13 4.47 -0.16
CA ASN A 3 13.26 4.85 -0.99
C ASN A 3 12.95 6.01 -1.97
N PHE A 4 11.69 6.46 -2.02
CA PHE A 4 11.26 7.68 -2.72
C PHE A 4 10.92 8.81 -1.74
N ARG A 5 10.74 10.03 -2.30
CA ARG A 5 10.30 11.25 -1.62
C ARG A 5 9.24 11.95 -2.47
N CYS A 6 8.20 11.22 -2.86
CA CYS A 6 7.17 11.75 -3.76
C CYS A 6 6.57 13.05 -3.22
N THR A 7 6.43 14.04 -4.10
CA THR A 7 6.03 15.40 -3.76
C THR A 7 4.67 15.50 -3.08
N TYR A 8 3.75 14.61 -3.43
CA TYR A 8 2.40 14.55 -2.88
C TYR A 8 2.26 13.64 -1.64
N CYS A 9 3.33 12.93 -1.25
CA CYS A 9 3.25 11.91 -0.20
C CYS A 9 4.18 12.17 1.00
N MET A 10 5.38 12.69 0.76
CA MET A 10 6.44 12.74 1.76
C MET A 10 7.28 14.01 1.64
N PRO A 11 7.71 14.62 2.77
CA PRO A 11 8.68 15.71 2.77
C PRO A 11 10.00 15.32 2.07
N ALA A 12 10.72 16.31 1.53
CA ALA A 12 11.97 16.06 0.80
C ALA A 12 13.05 15.43 1.68
N GLU A 13 13.13 15.82 2.94
CA GLU A 13 14.02 15.30 3.98
C GLU A 13 13.66 13.88 4.45
N GLY A 14 12.44 13.42 4.10
CA GLY A 14 11.90 12.15 4.55
C GLY A 14 11.30 12.23 5.96
N LEU A 15 11.17 11.08 6.62
CA LEU A 15 10.59 10.98 7.96
C LEU A 15 11.64 10.51 8.96
N PRO A 16 11.53 10.95 10.22
CA PRO A 16 12.34 10.40 11.30
C PRO A 16 12.19 8.88 11.40
N LEU A 17 13.30 8.19 11.54
CA LEU A 17 13.29 6.74 11.69
C LEU A 17 12.85 6.35 13.09
N LYS A 18 11.88 5.46 13.20
CA LYS A 18 11.50 4.82 14.46
C LYS A 18 12.55 3.81 14.90
N LYS A 19 12.67 3.58 16.22
CA LYS A 19 13.53 2.53 16.77
C LYS A 19 12.99 1.15 16.36
N HIS A 20 13.85 0.17 16.28
CA HIS A 20 13.46 -1.21 15.97
C HIS A 20 12.44 -1.76 16.99
N SER A 21 12.58 -1.43 18.26
CA SER A 21 11.65 -1.80 19.33
C SER A 21 10.22 -1.26 19.14
N ASP A 22 10.08 -0.16 18.41
CA ASP A 22 8.79 0.46 18.16
C ASP A 22 8.05 -0.17 16.96
N ILE A 23 8.78 -0.96 16.17
CA ILE A 23 8.24 -1.60 14.94
C ILE A 23 7.85 -3.04 15.27
N LEU A 24 6.68 -3.47 14.84
CA LEU A 24 6.24 -4.85 15.00
C LEU A 24 7.22 -5.83 14.33
N SER A 25 7.59 -6.88 15.04
CA SER A 25 8.28 -8.05 14.48
C SER A 25 7.35 -8.81 13.51
N PHE A 26 7.89 -9.77 12.77
CA PHE A 26 7.05 -10.63 11.92
C PHE A 26 6.13 -11.51 12.76
N ASP A 27 6.60 -12.03 13.88
CA ASP A 27 5.79 -12.83 14.78
C ASP A 27 4.62 -12.04 15.35
N GLU A 28 4.84 -10.79 15.81
CA GLU A 28 3.76 -9.91 16.25
C GLU A 28 2.75 -9.63 15.13
N ILE A 29 3.22 -9.42 13.89
CA ILE A 29 2.32 -9.25 12.73
C ILE A 29 1.47 -10.50 12.52
N ILE A 30 2.06 -11.69 12.60
CA ILE A 30 1.33 -12.96 12.44
C ILE A 30 0.29 -13.15 13.54
N GLU A 31 0.62 -12.81 14.79
CA GLU A 31 -0.35 -12.87 15.91
C GLU A 31 -1.52 -11.90 15.65
N VAL A 32 -1.24 -10.69 15.20
CA VAL A 32 -2.29 -9.72 14.83
C VAL A 32 -3.14 -10.25 13.68
N VAL A 33 -2.53 -10.84 12.65
CA VAL A 33 -3.27 -11.41 11.51
C VAL A 33 -4.15 -12.59 11.95
N LYS A 34 -3.67 -13.48 12.81
CA LYS A 34 -4.48 -14.57 13.35
C LYS A 34 -5.68 -14.06 14.16
N ALA A 35 -5.49 -13.02 14.96
CA ALA A 35 -6.61 -12.35 15.63
C ALA A 35 -7.57 -11.70 14.62
N GLY A 36 -7.07 -11.16 13.52
CA GLY A 36 -7.88 -10.64 12.43
C GLY A 36 -8.71 -11.72 11.72
N VAL A 37 -8.15 -12.91 11.53
CA VAL A 37 -8.84 -14.07 10.97
C VAL A 37 -10.06 -14.43 11.84
N SER A 38 -9.93 -14.42 13.16
CA SER A 38 -11.07 -14.75 14.06
C SER A 38 -12.25 -13.75 13.97
N VAL A 39 -12.03 -12.58 13.37
CA VAL A 39 -13.09 -11.59 13.08
C VAL A 39 -13.40 -11.48 11.58
N GLY A 40 -12.97 -12.46 10.76
CA GLY A 40 -13.33 -12.60 9.35
C GLY A 40 -12.37 -11.93 8.35
N ILE A 41 -11.18 -11.52 8.76
CA ILE A 41 -10.16 -11.03 7.82
C ILE A 41 -9.57 -12.22 7.05
N ASN A 42 -9.71 -12.21 5.73
CA ASN A 42 -9.17 -13.24 4.85
C ASN A 42 -8.27 -12.70 3.72
N LYS A 43 -8.01 -11.39 3.69
CA LYS A 43 -7.20 -10.73 2.65
C LYS A 43 -6.22 -9.77 3.28
N ILE A 44 -4.95 -9.90 2.90
CA ILE A 44 -3.87 -9.05 3.38
C ILE A 44 -3.30 -8.22 2.23
N ARG A 45 -3.04 -6.95 2.50
CA ARG A 45 -2.28 -6.10 1.60
C ARG A 45 -1.08 -5.53 2.32
N LEU A 46 0.11 -5.89 1.86
CA LEU A 46 1.34 -5.29 2.32
C LEU A 46 1.54 -3.95 1.60
N THR A 47 1.77 -2.91 2.38
CA THR A 47 1.98 -1.54 1.91
C THR A 47 2.83 -0.79 2.95
N GLY A 48 2.94 0.52 2.85
CA GLY A 48 3.64 1.33 3.83
C GLY A 48 4.15 2.61 3.18
N GLY A 49 5.35 3.05 3.49
CA GLY A 49 6.14 3.85 2.57
C GLY A 49 6.46 2.98 1.36
N GLU A 50 7.57 2.23 1.41
CA GLU A 50 7.84 1.18 0.43
C GLU A 50 8.05 -0.15 1.17
N PRO A 51 7.17 -1.16 0.99
CA PRO A 51 7.29 -2.41 1.72
C PRO A 51 8.55 -3.22 1.36
N LEU A 52 9.02 -3.12 0.10
CA LEU A 52 10.20 -3.86 -0.36
C LEU A 52 11.52 -3.40 0.28
N VAL A 53 11.56 -2.25 0.96
CA VAL A 53 12.74 -1.84 1.75
C VAL A 53 12.79 -2.52 3.12
N ARG A 54 11.76 -3.25 3.51
CA ARG A 54 11.79 -4.05 4.74
C ARG A 54 12.59 -5.32 4.48
N LYS A 55 13.66 -5.50 5.27
CA LYS A 55 14.51 -6.69 5.17
C LYS A 55 13.65 -7.96 5.35
N ASP A 56 13.99 -8.98 4.60
CA ASP A 56 13.38 -10.33 4.67
C ASP A 56 11.84 -10.33 4.45
N LEU A 57 11.29 -9.38 3.67
CA LEU A 57 9.85 -9.33 3.36
C LEU A 57 9.29 -10.64 2.78
N PRO A 58 10.01 -11.40 1.91
CA PRO A 58 9.54 -12.72 1.45
C PRO A 58 9.28 -13.70 2.61
N ALA A 59 10.05 -13.64 3.71
CA ALA A 59 9.79 -14.48 4.88
C ALA A 59 8.44 -14.13 5.53
N LEU A 60 8.12 -12.85 5.68
CA LEU A 60 6.79 -12.45 6.16
C LEU A 60 5.67 -12.94 5.23
N VAL A 61 5.85 -12.82 3.91
CA VAL A 61 4.86 -13.32 2.93
C VAL A 61 4.66 -14.81 3.10
N LYS A 62 5.75 -15.57 3.29
CA LYS A 62 5.69 -17.01 3.52
C LYS A 62 4.91 -17.34 4.80
N MET A 63 5.22 -16.71 5.93
CA MET A 63 4.50 -16.88 7.19
C MET A 63 3.00 -16.57 7.05
N LEU A 64 2.64 -15.50 6.32
CA LEU A 64 1.25 -15.15 6.04
C LEU A 64 0.56 -16.18 5.15
N SER A 65 1.28 -16.76 4.17
CA SER A 65 0.73 -17.77 3.25
C SER A 65 0.47 -19.13 3.91
N GLU A 66 1.04 -19.35 5.08
CA GLU A 66 0.84 -20.57 5.90
C GLU A 66 -0.40 -20.49 6.79
N ILE A 67 -1.09 -19.34 6.84
CA ILE A 67 -2.37 -19.18 7.54
C ILE A 67 -3.49 -19.63 6.58
N PRO A 68 -4.18 -20.75 6.83
CA PRO A 68 -5.10 -21.34 5.85
C PRO A 68 -6.27 -20.44 5.46
N GLU A 69 -6.71 -19.57 6.37
CA GLU A 69 -7.85 -18.68 6.17
C GLU A 69 -7.48 -17.43 5.35
N ILE A 70 -6.19 -17.18 5.10
CA ILE A 70 -5.74 -16.07 4.27
C ILE A 70 -5.77 -16.47 2.79
N GLU A 71 -6.81 -16.07 2.10
CA GLU A 71 -7.05 -16.39 0.69
C GLU A 71 -6.22 -15.57 -0.29
N ASP A 72 -5.88 -14.32 0.08
CA ASP A 72 -5.24 -13.36 -0.82
C ASP A 72 -4.20 -12.49 -0.10
N ILE A 73 -2.97 -12.58 -0.57
CA ILE A 73 -1.86 -11.71 -0.14
C ILE A 73 -1.45 -10.87 -1.34
N SER A 74 -1.55 -9.56 -1.19
CA SER A 74 -1.19 -8.59 -2.23
C SER A 74 -0.17 -7.57 -1.73
N LEU A 75 0.55 -6.96 -2.65
CA LEU A 75 1.57 -5.95 -2.38
C LEU A 75 1.21 -4.66 -3.13
N THR A 76 1.43 -3.50 -2.49
CA THR A 76 1.47 -2.20 -3.18
C THR A 76 2.88 -1.63 -3.04
N THR A 77 3.54 -1.35 -4.15
CA THR A 77 4.96 -0.98 -4.21
C THR A 77 5.21 0.11 -5.26
N ASN A 78 6.29 0.85 -5.11
CA ASN A 78 6.79 1.74 -6.17
C ASN A 78 7.53 0.98 -7.29
N GLY A 79 7.74 -0.33 -7.15
CA GLY A 79 8.26 -1.20 -8.19
C GLY A 79 9.79 -1.29 -8.32
N VAL A 80 10.55 -0.36 -7.76
CA VAL A 80 12.01 -0.26 -7.97
C VAL A 80 12.76 -1.54 -7.58
N LEU A 81 12.42 -2.11 -6.42
CA LEU A 81 13.09 -3.31 -5.90
C LEU A 81 12.43 -4.61 -6.39
N LEU A 82 11.37 -4.52 -7.17
CA LEU A 82 10.59 -5.69 -7.56
C LEU A 82 11.36 -6.60 -8.52
N SER A 83 12.22 -6.03 -9.40
CA SER A 83 13.05 -6.80 -10.32
C SER A 83 13.97 -7.82 -9.63
N SER A 84 14.44 -7.49 -8.42
CA SER A 84 15.31 -8.39 -7.64
C SER A 84 14.54 -9.32 -6.70
N MET A 85 13.27 -9.05 -6.42
CA MET A 85 12.50 -9.74 -5.38
C MET A 85 11.25 -10.48 -5.90
N ALA A 86 10.87 -10.28 -7.16
CA ALA A 86 9.62 -10.81 -7.71
C ALA A 86 9.51 -12.34 -7.60
N SER A 87 10.59 -13.07 -7.92
CA SER A 87 10.64 -14.53 -7.84
C SER A 87 10.46 -15.02 -6.38
N ASP A 88 11.21 -14.44 -5.44
CA ASP A 88 11.14 -14.84 -4.03
C ASP A 88 9.76 -14.55 -3.43
N LEU A 89 9.18 -13.39 -3.75
CA LEU A 89 7.83 -13.03 -3.32
C LEU A 89 6.77 -13.98 -3.89
N LYS A 90 6.91 -14.34 -5.18
CA LYS A 90 6.01 -15.30 -5.83
C LYS A 90 6.08 -16.67 -5.18
N ASN A 91 7.30 -17.16 -4.97
CA ASN A 91 7.57 -18.46 -4.32
C ASN A 91 7.09 -18.48 -2.85
N ALA A 92 7.16 -17.33 -2.16
CA ALA A 92 6.65 -17.18 -0.81
C ALA A 92 5.10 -17.17 -0.71
N GLY A 93 4.40 -17.08 -1.84
CA GLY A 93 2.93 -17.14 -1.87
C GLY A 93 2.23 -15.81 -2.13
N LEU A 94 2.97 -14.74 -2.49
CA LEU A 94 2.35 -13.49 -2.94
C LEU A 94 1.51 -13.75 -4.20
N LYS A 95 0.25 -13.29 -4.20
CA LYS A 95 -0.67 -13.59 -5.30
C LYS A 95 -0.62 -12.54 -6.40
N ARG A 96 -0.51 -11.25 -6.04
CA ARG A 96 -0.62 -10.12 -6.97
C ARG A 96 0.08 -8.88 -6.47
N VAL A 97 0.43 -8.01 -7.42
CA VAL A 97 1.12 -6.74 -7.13
C VAL A 97 0.34 -5.56 -7.70
N ASN A 98 0.39 -4.44 -6.97
CA ASN A 98 -0.03 -3.13 -7.45
C ASN A 98 1.21 -2.25 -7.48
N ILE A 99 1.54 -1.68 -8.63
CA ILE A 99 2.73 -0.86 -8.83
C ILE A 99 2.28 0.58 -9.04
N SER A 100 2.88 1.52 -8.35
CA SER A 100 2.61 2.95 -8.53
C SER A 100 3.42 3.48 -9.71
N LEU A 101 2.73 4.08 -10.70
CA LEU A 101 3.36 4.68 -11.88
C LEU A 101 2.50 5.84 -12.36
N ASP A 102 2.99 7.07 -12.16
CA ASP A 102 2.23 8.30 -12.34
C ASP A 102 2.59 9.06 -13.63
N THR A 103 3.58 8.60 -14.38
CA THR A 103 4.01 9.12 -15.68
C THR A 103 5.00 8.15 -16.32
N LEU A 104 5.13 8.17 -17.64
CA LEU A 104 6.19 7.49 -18.39
C LEU A 104 7.33 8.44 -18.78
N ASN A 105 7.18 9.74 -18.58
CA ASN A 105 8.22 10.73 -18.84
C ASN A 105 9.31 10.67 -17.75
N PRO A 106 10.59 10.35 -18.08
CA PRO A 106 11.65 10.17 -17.09
C PRO A 106 11.94 11.43 -16.26
N THR A 107 11.92 12.60 -16.89
CA THR A 107 12.16 13.88 -16.21
C THR A 107 11.04 14.20 -15.23
N LYS A 108 9.79 14.07 -15.65
CA LYS A 108 8.62 14.26 -14.81
C LYS A 108 8.59 13.24 -13.66
N PHE A 109 8.90 11.96 -13.94
CA PHE A 109 9.00 10.92 -12.93
C PHE A 109 10.01 11.28 -11.85
N GLN A 110 11.20 11.73 -12.24
CA GLN A 110 12.23 12.17 -11.29
C GLN A 110 11.79 13.39 -10.48
N GLN A 111 11.14 14.35 -11.10
CA GLN A 111 10.58 15.52 -10.40
C GLN A 111 9.52 15.12 -9.37
N MET A 112 8.60 14.22 -9.72
CA MET A 112 7.53 13.78 -8.84
C MET A 112 8.05 12.91 -7.68
N THR A 113 8.99 12.01 -7.94
CA THR A 113 9.51 11.05 -6.95
C THR A 113 10.74 11.55 -6.20
N ARG A 114 11.43 12.56 -6.71
CA ARG A 114 12.69 13.18 -6.29
C ARG A 114 13.92 12.25 -6.35
N LEU A 115 13.76 10.98 -6.04
CA LEU A 115 14.87 9.99 -5.94
C LEU A 115 14.72 8.81 -6.92
N GLY A 116 13.61 8.75 -7.67
CA GLY A 116 13.30 7.61 -8.51
C GLY A 116 13.95 7.67 -9.90
N ASN A 117 14.22 6.48 -10.44
CA ASN A 117 14.51 6.27 -11.85
C ASN A 117 13.38 5.39 -12.43
N ILE A 118 12.73 5.85 -13.49
CA ILE A 118 11.61 5.14 -14.10
C ILE A 118 12.02 3.77 -14.66
N GLU A 119 13.23 3.64 -15.19
CA GLU A 119 13.73 2.39 -15.76
C GLU A 119 13.74 1.25 -14.72
N ASP A 120 13.99 1.57 -13.44
CA ASP A 120 13.92 0.58 -12.36
C ASP A 120 12.50 0.07 -12.16
N VAL A 121 11.51 0.95 -12.28
CA VAL A 121 10.09 0.60 -12.16
C VAL A 121 9.65 -0.25 -13.35
N LEU A 122 10.05 0.13 -14.56
CA LEU A 122 9.72 -0.62 -15.78
C LEU A 122 10.31 -2.03 -15.72
N ARG A 123 11.58 -2.18 -15.28
CA ARG A 123 12.17 -3.50 -15.02
C ARG A 123 11.40 -4.29 -13.95
N GLY A 124 10.92 -3.61 -12.92
CA GLY A 124 10.07 -4.21 -11.89
C GLY A 124 8.73 -4.72 -12.43
N ILE A 125 8.11 -3.99 -13.34
CA ILE A 125 6.87 -4.41 -14.04
C ILE A 125 7.15 -5.66 -14.89
N ASP A 126 8.22 -5.65 -15.68
CA ASP A 126 8.58 -6.78 -16.53
C ASP A 126 8.91 -8.03 -15.70
N ALA A 127 9.62 -7.87 -14.59
CA ALA A 127 9.87 -8.97 -13.66
C ALA A 127 8.58 -9.53 -13.05
N ALA A 128 7.63 -8.66 -12.68
CA ALA A 128 6.34 -9.09 -12.15
C ALA A 128 5.55 -9.91 -13.15
N LEU A 129 5.54 -9.51 -14.42
CA LEU A 129 4.88 -10.25 -15.50
C LEU A 129 5.58 -11.58 -15.76
N SER A 130 6.92 -11.60 -15.82
CA SER A 130 7.71 -12.80 -16.15
C SER A 130 7.57 -13.91 -15.11
N VAL A 131 7.41 -13.59 -13.82
CA VAL A 131 7.14 -14.60 -12.76
C VAL A 131 5.66 -14.97 -12.65
N GLY A 132 4.80 -14.42 -13.50
CA GLY A 132 3.39 -14.77 -13.60
C GLY A 132 2.53 -14.20 -12.46
N PHE A 133 2.80 -12.98 -11.96
CA PHE A 133 1.80 -12.28 -11.16
C PHE A 133 0.59 -11.94 -12.04
N ASN A 134 -0.60 -12.27 -11.56
CA ASN A 134 -1.85 -11.99 -12.25
C ASN A 134 -2.98 -11.69 -11.24
N PRO A 135 -3.61 -10.51 -11.32
CA PRO A 135 -3.25 -9.38 -12.16
C PRO A 135 -2.05 -8.58 -11.62
N VAL A 136 -1.25 -8.01 -12.54
CA VAL A 136 -0.37 -6.87 -12.23
C VAL A 136 -1.18 -5.60 -12.45
N LYS A 137 -1.27 -4.76 -11.41
CA LYS A 137 -2.07 -3.54 -11.46
C LYS A 137 -1.18 -2.31 -11.40
N ILE A 138 -1.49 -1.32 -12.20
CA ILE A 138 -0.87 0.02 -12.12
C ILE A 138 -1.83 0.95 -11.39
N ASN A 139 -1.34 1.59 -10.34
CA ASN A 139 -2.01 2.70 -9.68
C ASN A 139 -1.42 3.99 -10.21
N PHE A 140 -2.22 4.80 -10.88
CA PHE A 140 -1.87 6.13 -11.35
C PHE A 140 -2.57 7.16 -10.46
N VAL A 141 -1.79 7.97 -9.74
CA VAL A 141 -2.34 9.08 -8.94
C VAL A 141 -2.42 10.32 -9.83
N LYS A 142 -3.64 10.76 -10.13
CA LYS A 142 -3.87 12.03 -10.84
C LYS A 142 -3.60 13.19 -9.88
N VAL A 143 -2.53 13.94 -10.14
CA VAL A 143 -2.13 15.11 -9.38
C VAL A 143 -2.47 16.35 -10.24
N PRO A 144 -3.44 17.18 -9.82
CA PRO A 144 -3.93 18.30 -10.62
C PRO A 144 -2.81 19.25 -11.06
N GLY A 145 -2.78 19.58 -12.37
CA GLY A 145 -1.79 20.48 -12.97
C GLY A 145 -0.38 19.89 -13.12
N ILE A 146 -0.18 18.59 -12.84
CA ILE A 146 1.16 17.97 -12.91
C ILE A 146 1.22 16.84 -13.95
N ASN A 147 0.35 15.82 -13.85
CA ASN A 147 0.44 14.61 -14.68
C ASN A 147 -0.88 14.17 -15.31
N GLU A 148 -1.88 15.01 -15.34
CA GLU A 148 -3.19 14.67 -15.92
C GLU A 148 -3.06 14.32 -17.42
N GLU A 149 -2.18 15.00 -18.13
CA GLU A 149 -1.88 14.78 -19.54
C GLU A 149 -1.19 13.43 -19.82
N ASP A 150 -0.50 12.84 -18.82
CA ASP A 150 0.21 11.57 -18.98
C ASP A 150 -0.74 10.35 -18.91
N ALA A 151 -1.99 10.58 -18.53
CA ALA A 151 -2.95 9.49 -18.24
C ALA A 151 -3.22 8.59 -19.45
N GLU A 152 -3.32 9.17 -20.67
CA GLU A 152 -3.57 8.39 -21.88
C GLU A 152 -2.36 7.58 -22.30
N GLU A 153 -1.14 8.14 -22.19
CA GLU A 153 0.10 7.42 -22.47
C GLU A 153 0.29 6.21 -21.54
N VAL A 154 0.06 6.40 -20.23
CA VAL A 154 0.12 5.30 -19.25
C VAL A 154 -0.97 4.27 -19.50
N LYS A 155 -2.15 4.68 -19.97
CA LYS A 155 -3.23 3.77 -20.32
C LYS A 155 -2.84 2.87 -21.50
N LEU A 156 -2.34 3.45 -22.58
CA LEU A 156 -1.85 2.71 -23.74
C LEU A 156 -0.71 1.74 -23.38
N PHE A 157 0.21 2.17 -22.53
CA PHE A 157 1.26 1.31 -21.99
C PHE A 157 0.68 0.11 -21.24
N CYS A 158 -0.31 0.32 -20.39
CA CYS A 158 -0.97 -0.75 -19.64
C CYS A 158 -1.70 -1.72 -20.56
N GLU A 159 -2.43 -1.23 -21.54
CA GLU A 159 -3.14 -2.05 -22.54
C GLU A 159 -2.17 -2.93 -23.34
N ASN A 160 -1.07 -2.37 -23.82
CA ASN A 160 -0.05 -3.08 -24.58
C ASN A 160 0.66 -4.18 -23.78
N LYS A 161 0.78 -4.02 -22.45
CA LYS A 161 1.42 -4.99 -21.55
C LYS A 161 0.42 -5.90 -20.82
N GLY A 162 -0.88 -5.78 -21.05
CA GLY A 162 -1.90 -6.57 -20.35
C GLY A 162 -2.01 -6.25 -18.85
N LEU A 163 -1.72 -5.01 -18.45
CA LEU A 163 -1.77 -4.52 -17.08
C LEU A 163 -3.17 -3.94 -16.77
N GLN A 164 -3.59 -4.05 -15.52
CA GLN A 164 -4.83 -3.42 -15.08
C GLN A 164 -4.55 -2.02 -14.52
N LEU A 165 -5.03 -0.99 -15.22
CA LEU A 165 -4.87 0.40 -14.78
C LEU A 165 -5.97 0.79 -13.78
N ARG A 166 -5.59 1.62 -12.81
CA ARG A 166 -6.47 2.30 -11.87
C ARG A 166 -6.09 3.76 -11.79
N PHE A 167 -7.06 4.64 -11.95
CA PHE A 167 -6.89 6.05 -11.68
C PHE A 167 -7.35 6.41 -10.27
N ILE A 168 -6.47 7.07 -9.54
CA ILE A 168 -6.69 7.53 -8.18
C ILE A 168 -6.54 9.05 -8.21
N ARG A 169 -7.61 9.81 -7.97
CA ARG A 169 -7.47 11.26 -7.77
C ARG A 169 -6.73 11.50 -6.46
N GLN A 170 -5.83 12.47 -6.47
CA GLN A 170 -5.09 12.83 -5.25
C GLN A 170 -6.08 13.13 -4.12
N MET A 171 -5.88 12.48 -2.99
CA MET A 171 -6.70 12.65 -1.80
C MET A 171 -6.07 13.67 -0.86
N ASN A 172 -6.89 14.32 -0.05
CA ASN A 172 -6.43 15.20 1.02
C ASN A 172 -6.91 14.66 2.38
N LEU A 173 -5.98 14.15 3.18
CA LEU A 173 -6.31 13.59 4.49
C LEU A 173 -6.82 14.66 5.47
N LYS A 174 -6.31 15.88 5.40
CA LYS A 174 -6.67 16.97 6.34
C LYS A 174 -8.09 17.44 6.11
N THR A 175 -8.49 17.60 4.86
CA THR A 175 -9.87 18.03 4.50
C THR A 175 -10.85 16.86 4.43
N GLY A 176 -10.37 15.61 4.41
CA GLY A 176 -11.21 14.43 4.20
C GLY A 176 -11.65 14.25 2.76
N GLU A 177 -11.03 14.94 1.82
CA GLU A 177 -11.37 14.85 0.41
C GLU A 177 -10.79 13.58 -0.21
N PHE A 178 -11.66 12.75 -0.74
CA PHE A 178 -11.31 11.51 -1.45
C PHE A 178 -12.40 11.17 -2.48
N TYR A 179 -12.04 10.31 -3.42
CA TYR A 179 -12.88 9.97 -4.57
C TYR A 179 -12.90 8.46 -4.80
N PRO A 180 -13.96 7.93 -5.45
CA PRO A 180 -13.93 6.56 -5.96
C PRO A 180 -12.76 6.33 -6.90
N VAL A 181 -12.13 5.16 -6.78
CA VAL A 181 -11.03 4.75 -7.65
C VAL A 181 -11.60 4.22 -8.96
N GLU A 182 -11.26 4.84 -10.08
CA GLU A 182 -11.61 4.33 -11.40
C GLU A 182 -10.84 3.03 -11.68
N GLY A 183 -11.52 1.98 -12.09
CA GLY A 183 -10.93 0.65 -12.28
C GLY A 183 -10.70 -0.14 -10.97
N GLY A 184 -11.31 0.29 -9.86
CA GLY A 184 -11.18 -0.37 -8.57
C GLY A 184 -12.33 -0.09 -7.60
N ALA A 185 -12.35 -0.80 -6.46
CA ALA A 185 -13.37 -0.66 -5.41
C ALA A 185 -12.95 0.30 -4.27
N GLY A 186 -11.96 1.17 -4.49
CA GLY A 186 -11.52 2.14 -3.48
C GLY A 186 -12.41 3.38 -3.44
N GLY A 187 -12.44 4.08 -2.28
CA GLY A 187 -13.14 5.36 -2.15
C GLY A 187 -14.66 5.28 -1.99
N VAL A 188 -15.23 4.08 -1.91
CA VAL A 188 -16.67 3.89 -1.67
C VAL A 188 -16.87 3.47 -0.21
N CYS A 189 -17.27 4.40 0.65
CA CYS A 189 -17.38 4.17 2.10
C CYS A 189 -18.41 3.12 2.47
N ALA A 190 -19.57 3.12 1.82
CA ALA A 190 -20.69 2.21 2.11
C ALA A 190 -20.32 0.72 2.05
N ILE A 191 -19.32 0.35 1.24
CA ILE A 191 -18.85 -1.04 1.10
C ILE A 191 -17.43 -1.24 1.61
N CYS A 192 -16.86 -0.23 2.30
CA CYS A 192 -15.47 -0.30 2.75
C CYS A 192 -15.31 -1.18 3.99
N ASN A 193 -14.71 -2.34 3.83
CA ASN A 193 -14.38 -3.29 4.91
C ASN A 193 -12.89 -3.26 5.31
N ARG A 194 -12.13 -2.21 4.95
CA ARG A 194 -10.67 -2.15 5.19
C ARG A 194 -10.36 -1.68 6.59
N LEU A 195 -9.40 -2.35 7.21
CA LEU A 195 -8.67 -1.90 8.39
C LEU A 195 -7.20 -1.75 8.02
N ARG A 196 -6.43 -0.99 8.78
CA ARG A 196 -4.99 -0.79 8.55
C ARG A 196 -4.22 -1.04 9.83
N LEU A 197 -3.21 -1.89 9.75
CA LEU A 197 -2.21 -2.06 10.80
C LEU A 197 -0.96 -1.28 10.41
N THR A 198 -0.58 -0.29 11.22
CA THR A 198 0.66 0.45 11.03
C THR A 198 1.87 -0.36 11.48
N ALA A 199 3.05 -0.04 10.96
CA ALA A 199 4.29 -0.74 11.32
C ALA A 199 4.61 -0.67 12.84
N ASP A 200 4.11 0.34 13.54
CA ASP A 200 4.27 0.55 14.98
C ASP A 200 3.07 0.05 15.82
N GLY A 201 2.23 -0.80 15.24
CA GLY A 201 1.22 -1.56 15.98
C GLY A 201 -0.10 -0.84 16.22
N TYR A 202 -0.43 0.20 15.46
CA TYR A 202 -1.75 0.81 15.56
C TYR A 202 -2.70 0.25 14.50
N LEU A 203 -3.85 -0.23 14.95
CA LEU A 203 -4.96 -0.62 14.09
C LEU A 203 -5.87 0.60 13.87
N THR A 204 -6.05 1.01 12.61
CA THR A 204 -6.86 2.17 12.22
C THR A 204 -8.08 1.71 11.42
N PRO A 205 -9.30 2.16 11.80
CA PRO A 205 -10.54 1.75 11.12
C PRO A 205 -10.72 2.42 9.75
N CYS A 206 -10.17 3.61 9.56
CA CYS A 206 -10.32 4.38 8.34
C CYS A 206 -9.08 5.25 8.07
N LEU A 207 -8.70 5.40 6.81
CA LEU A 207 -7.62 6.29 6.36
C LEU A 207 -7.90 7.76 6.72
N HIS A 208 -9.17 8.17 6.62
CA HIS A 208 -9.65 9.53 6.87
C HIS A 208 -10.26 9.68 8.28
N SER A 209 -9.65 9.03 9.29
CA SER A 209 -10.07 9.11 10.68
C SER A 209 -8.85 9.15 11.58
N GLY A 210 -8.89 9.95 12.65
CA GLY A 210 -7.85 10.01 13.67
C GLY A 210 -7.85 8.84 14.66
N LEU A 211 -8.84 7.94 14.56
CA LEU A 211 -8.97 6.81 15.48
C LEU A 211 -7.91 5.75 15.20
N ARG A 212 -7.26 5.30 16.27
CA ARG A 212 -6.26 4.23 16.22
C ARG A 212 -6.16 3.50 17.55
N PHE A 213 -5.92 2.20 17.51
CA PHE A 213 -5.88 1.32 18.68
C PHE A 213 -4.58 0.53 18.66
N ASN A 214 -3.75 0.65 19.71
CA ASN A 214 -2.46 -0.03 19.79
C ASN A 214 -2.66 -1.51 20.13
N VAL A 215 -2.13 -2.40 19.31
CA VAL A 215 -2.28 -3.86 19.50
C VAL A 215 -1.44 -4.39 20.66
N ARG A 216 -0.33 -3.74 21.03
CA ARG A 216 0.49 -4.11 22.19
C ARG A 216 -0.16 -3.72 23.51
N GLU A 217 -0.89 -2.57 23.54
CA GLU A 217 -1.56 -2.06 24.74
C GLU A 217 -2.89 -2.78 25.00
N HIS A 218 -3.66 -3.04 23.94
CA HIS A 218 -5.01 -3.60 24.08
C HIS A 218 -5.08 -5.11 23.87
N GLY A 219 -4.03 -5.72 23.30
CA GLY A 219 -4.10 -7.04 22.70
C GLY A 219 -4.78 -6.98 21.30
N ALA A 220 -4.33 -7.86 20.41
CA ALA A 220 -4.73 -7.80 19.00
C ALA A 220 -6.24 -7.91 18.79
N LEU A 221 -6.90 -8.91 19.43
CA LEU A 221 -8.34 -9.14 19.26
C LEU A 221 -9.18 -7.97 19.78
N ALA A 222 -8.84 -7.41 20.94
CA ALA A 222 -9.56 -6.27 21.49
C ALA A 222 -9.36 -5.00 20.63
N ALA A 223 -8.17 -4.82 20.04
CA ALA A 223 -7.92 -3.75 19.09
C ALA A 223 -8.79 -3.89 17.83
N PHE A 224 -8.99 -5.11 17.30
CA PHE A 224 -9.92 -5.37 16.19
C PHE A 224 -11.36 -5.02 16.56
N HIS A 225 -11.87 -5.49 17.70
CA HIS A 225 -13.23 -5.15 18.14
C HIS A 225 -13.43 -3.63 18.28
N LYS A 226 -12.46 -2.93 18.85
CA LYS A 226 -12.49 -1.46 18.95
C LYS A 226 -12.46 -0.80 17.57
N ALA A 227 -11.59 -1.25 16.66
CA ALA A 227 -11.47 -0.66 15.33
C ALA A 227 -12.72 -0.91 14.47
N ILE A 228 -13.32 -2.11 14.55
CA ILE A 228 -14.54 -2.45 13.83
C ILE A 228 -15.73 -1.65 14.39
N GLY A 229 -15.91 -1.65 15.72
CA GLY A 229 -17.03 -0.98 16.38
C GLY A 229 -16.99 0.56 16.27
N ASN A 230 -15.80 1.13 16.02
CA ASN A 230 -15.62 2.58 15.83
C ASN A 230 -15.32 2.96 14.36
N LYS A 231 -15.57 2.06 13.42
CA LYS A 231 -15.38 2.36 12.00
C LYS A 231 -16.41 3.41 11.55
N PRO A 232 -15.96 4.59 11.07
CA PRO A 232 -16.90 5.64 10.67
C PRO A 232 -17.64 5.24 9.38
N GLU A 233 -18.89 5.63 9.25
CA GLU A 233 -19.68 5.44 8.03
C GLU A 233 -19.06 6.15 6.84
N LYS A 234 -18.44 7.32 7.07
CA LYS A 234 -17.73 8.12 6.08
C LYS A 234 -16.46 8.73 6.68
N GLY A 235 -15.38 8.76 5.90
CA GLY A 235 -14.17 9.50 6.26
C GLY A 235 -14.43 11.01 6.27
N MET A 236 -13.97 11.70 7.31
CA MET A 236 -14.20 13.14 7.51
C MET A 236 -12.92 13.97 7.48
N GLY A 237 -11.78 13.34 7.30
CA GLY A 237 -10.47 13.99 7.42
C GLY A 237 -9.82 13.77 8.78
N THR A 238 -8.49 13.95 8.81
CA THR A 238 -7.70 13.78 10.02
C THR A 238 -6.42 14.60 9.94
N GLN A 239 -5.94 15.07 11.08
CA GLN A 239 -4.61 15.67 11.23
C GLN A 239 -3.67 14.78 12.03
N SER A 240 -4.12 13.61 12.47
CA SER A 240 -3.36 12.72 13.35
C SER A 240 -2.33 11.85 12.61
N HIS A 241 -2.37 11.82 11.29
CA HIS A 241 -1.40 11.10 10.46
C HIS A 241 -1.35 11.65 9.02
N GLU A 242 -0.32 11.25 8.30
CA GLU A 242 -0.09 11.55 6.89
C GLU A 242 0.03 10.24 6.09
N PHE A 243 -0.06 10.32 4.76
CA PHE A 243 0.09 9.13 3.89
C PHE A 243 1.38 8.37 4.16
N SER A 244 2.46 9.09 4.41
CA SER A 244 3.77 8.53 4.71
C SER A 244 3.83 7.65 5.98
N ASN A 245 2.86 7.80 6.89
CA ASN A 245 2.80 7.06 8.15
C ASN A 245 1.93 5.81 8.10
N ILE A 246 0.93 5.77 7.22
CA ILE A 246 -0.10 4.72 7.23
C ILE A 246 -0.24 3.98 5.91
N GLY A 247 0.52 4.37 4.90
CA GLY A 247 0.44 3.83 3.56
C GLY A 247 -0.83 4.25 2.80
N GLY A 248 -0.70 4.45 1.51
CA GLY A 248 -1.78 4.84 0.60
C GLY A 248 -2.54 3.65 0.01
#